data_935782fe93703fdf5c3069df47bec957
#
_entry.id   935782fe93703fdf5c3069df47bec957
#
_cell.length_a   1.000
_cell.length_b   1.000
_cell.length_c   1.000
_cell.angle_alpha   90.00
_cell.angle_beta   90.00
_cell.angle_gamma   90.00
#
_symmetry.space_group_name_H-M   'P 1'
#
loop_
_entity.id
_entity.type
_entity.pdbx_description
1 polymer ?
#
loop_
_entity_poly.entity_id
_entity_poly.type
_entity_poly.pdbx_seq_one_letter_code
_entity_poly.pdbx_strand_id
1 'polypeptide(L)'
;MSTTMRSVDMLQSPSNPSSPPFHSRFVVIGVPGNRRVSGFVDAVTAAGLPTPRVLGWREIIGRDYGFDAGEIVRIDSPGEDSVVDRYLRGTDESTRVEGTGKWYRRFTTEIREITDRADRVGARVLGDANEIAVMFDKRRCHRHLDAAGVRVPAALETAPRSYAELEQLAADARMPRVFVKLAHGSSASGVMALQWGPRGQVRAVTSVEVSADGALHNSLRVRTYRTRAAIASIVDRLAPDGLHVEAWIPKASLGGRTADVRVVVVGGVATHAVVRTSASPLTNLHLGGTRGALVDAMAVAGRNWSQLLELSERAAACFPAAPHVGIDVLPGVGWRRFTVGEVNAFGDLLPGLTGLPGSPAEGMTTYQAQVDSLQKSENMEYAR
;
A
#
# COMPACT_ATOMS: atom_id res chain seq x y z
N MET A 1 40.76 3.41 -75.97
CA MET A 1 39.40 3.56 -75.40
C MET A 1 39.51 3.26 -73.93
N SER A 2 39.49 4.32 -73.10
CA SER A 2 39.76 4.25 -71.65
C SER A 2 38.44 4.52 -70.96
N THR A 3 37.89 3.56 -70.23
CA THR A 3 36.63 3.68 -69.52
C THR A 3 36.92 4.00 -68.04
N THR A 4 36.61 5.21 -67.64
CA THR A 4 36.76 5.72 -66.28
C THR A 4 35.61 5.24 -65.40
N MET A 5 35.89 4.42 -64.40
CA MET A 5 34.96 4.07 -63.33
C MET A 5 34.80 5.25 -62.38
N ARG A 6 33.55 5.74 -62.23
CA ARG A 6 33.14 6.71 -61.16
C ARG A 6 32.89 5.96 -59.87
N SER A 7 33.61 6.36 -58.83
CA SER A 7 33.37 5.96 -57.45
C SER A 7 32.01 6.54 -56.96
N VAL A 8 31.16 5.69 -56.42
CA VAL A 8 29.91 6.07 -55.75
C VAL A 8 30.24 6.40 -54.29
N ASP A 9 30.16 7.67 -53.94
CA ASP A 9 30.17 8.13 -52.55
C ASP A 9 29.02 7.53 -51.75
N MET A 10 29.34 6.69 -50.78
CA MET A 10 28.37 6.24 -49.78
C MET A 10 28.09 7.41 -48.84
N LEU A 11 26.90 7.99 -48.97
CA LEU A 11 26.33 8.92 -48.03
C LEU A 11 26.19 8.23 -46.66
N GLN A 12 27.01 8.64 -45.71
CA GLN A 12 26.85 8.31 -44.30
C GLN A 12 25.53 8.91 -43.82
N SER A 13 24.62 8.06 -43.35
CA SER A 13 23.41 8.46 -42.67
C SER A 13 23.78 9.29 -41.43
N PRO A 14 23.09 10.42 -41.16
CA PRO A 14 23.36 11.19 -39.96
C PRO A 14 23.03 10.34 -38.74
N SER A 15 24.03 10.17 -37.87
CA SER A 15 23.85 9.62 -36.53
C SER A 15 22.78 10.42 -35.79
N ASN A 16 21.71 9.76 -35.44
CA ASN A 16 20.65 10.28 -34.60
C ASN A 16 21.29 10.92 -33.34
N PRO A 17 20.98 12.16 -32.98
CA PRO A 17 21.49 12.76 -31.76
C PRO A 17 21.02 11.89 -30.59
N SER A 18 21.97 11.28 -29.87
CA SER A 18 21.69 10.59 -28.62
C SER A 18 20.89 11.51 -27.71
N SER A 19 19.70 11.09 -27.31
CA SER A 19 18.90 11.78 -26.30
C SER A 19 19.82 12.17 -25.13
N PRO A 20 19.69 13.38 -24.57
CA PRO A 20 20.52 13.78 -23.45
C PRO A 20 20.35 12.75 -22.33
N PRO A 21 21.45 12.35 -21.67
CA PRO A 21 21.36 11.35 -20.62
C PRO A 21 20.44 11.84 -19.50
N PHE A 22 19.53 10.98 -19.05
CA PHE A 22 18.68 11.15 -17.89
C PHE A 22 19.57 11.47 -16.67
N HIS A 23 19.53 12.71 -16.19
CA HIS A 23 20.37 13.21 -15.08
C HIS A 23 19.62 13.36 -13.77
N SER A 24 18.44 12.77 -13.64
CA SER A 24 17.64 12.96 -12.42
C SER A 24 18.35 12.43 -11.20
N ARG A 25 18.51 13.33 -10.23
CA ARG A 25 19.07 13.01 -8.91
C ARG A 25 17.93 12.67 -7.96
N PHE A 26 17.96 11.47 -7.41
CA PHE A 26 16.95 11.03 -6.45
C PHE A 26 17.36 11.34 -5.00
N VAL A 27 16.35 11.73 -4.22
CA VAL A 27 16.42 11.78 -2.75
C VAL A 27 15.37 10.81 -2.22
N VAL A 28 15.78 9.92 -1.33
CA VAL A 28 14.87 8.96 -0.67
C VAL A 28 14.68 9.37 0.78
N ILE A 29 13.46 9.75 1.14
CA ILE A 29 13.06 9.92 2.53
C ILE A 29 12.54 8.57 3.03
N GLY A 30 13.22 7.99 4.02
CA GLY A 30 12.88 6.66 4.50
C GLY A 30 13.62 6.28 5.77
N VAL A 31 13.59 5.01 6.12
CA VAL A 31 14.37 4.47 7.24
C VAL A 31 15.70 3.93 6.70
N PRO A 32 16.84 4.56 7.01
CA PRO A 32 18.15 4.10 6.53
C PRO A 32 18.39 2.63 6.87
N GLY A 33 18.89 1.86 5.89
CA GLY A 33 19.12 0.41 6.03
C GLY A 33 17.86 -0.46 5.90
N ASN A 34 16.68 0.13 5.78
CA ASN A 34 15.46 -0.61 5.47
C ASN A 34 15.52 -1.18 4.04
N ARG A 35 15.03 -2.39 3.84
CA ARG A 35 15.03 -3.08 2.54
C ARG A 35 14.33 -2.32 1.42
N ARG A 36 13.34 -1.48 1.74
CA ARG A 36 12.64 -0.65 0.76
C ARG A 36 13.57 0.43 0.23
N VAL A 37 14.23 1.15 1.14
CA VAL A 37 15.20 2.18 0.79
C VAL A 37 16.37 1.59 0.02
N SER A 38 17.01 0.53 0.55
CA SER A 38 18.14 -0.14 -0.11
C SER A 38 17.76 -0.68 -1.50
N GLY A 39 16.61 -1.35 -1.60
CA GLY A 39 16.16 -1.93 -2.88
C GLY A 39 15.91 -0.88 -3.97
N PHE A 40 15.41 0.31 -3.61
CA PHE A 40 15.26 1.40 -4.57
C PHE A 40 16.61 2.03 -4.94
N VAL A 41 17.49 2.27 -3.96
CA VAL A 41 18.85 2.77 -4.18
C VAL A 41 19.64 1.84 -5.12
N ASP A 42 19.57 0.53 -4.86
CA ASP A 42 20.23 -0.49 -5.69
C ASP A 42 19.68 -0.49 -7.12
N ALA A 43 18.36 -0.37 -7.28
CA ALA A 43 17.72 -0.34 -8.60
C ALA A 43 18.10 0.92 -9.40
N VAL A 44 18.14 2.09 -8.76
CA VAL A 44 18.58 3.34 -9.40
C VAL A 44 20.06 3.24 -9.83
N THR A 45 20.91 2.74 -8.94
CA THR A 45 22.35 2.58 -9.23
C THR A 45 22.59 1.56 -10.35
N ALA A 46 21.86 0.44 -10.33
CA ALA A 46 21.93 -0.58 -11.38
C ALA A 46 21.42 -0.08 -12.74
N ALA A 47 20.54 0.91 -12.77
CA ALA A 47 20.09 1.59 -13.98
C ALA A 47 21.12 2.62 -14.51
N GLY A 48 22.29 2.75 -13.88
CA GLY A 48 23.35 3.70 -14.28
C GLY A 48 23.06 5.15 -13.89
N LEU A 49 22.09 5.39 -13.00
CA LEU A 49 21.74 6.71 -12.51
C LEU A 49 22.59 7.08 -11.29
N PRO A 50 22.71 8.39 -10.96
CA PRO A 50 23.39 8.82 -9.74
C PRO A 50 22.80 8.16 -8.50
N THR A 51 23.66 7.67 -7.62
CA THR A 51 23.21 7.04 -6.35
C THR A 51 22.36 8.00 -5.55
N PRO A 52 21.13 7.61 -5.14
CA PRO A 52 20.22 8.46 -4.39
C PRO A 52 20.80 8.92 -3.05
N ARG A 53 20.56 10.17 -2.69
CA ARG A 53 20.76 10.67 -1.33
C ARG A 53 19.65 10.13 -0.44
N VAL A 54 19.98 9.59 0.71
CA VAL A 54 19.01 9.10 1.68
C VAL A 54 18.90 10.08 2.84
N LEU A 55 17.68 10.54 3.13
CA LEU A 55 17.33 11.34 4.30
C LEU A 55 16.50 10.49 5.24
N GLY A 56 17.02 10.24 6.44
CA GLY A 56 16.30 9.48 7.46
C GLY A 56 15.13 10.26 8.05
N TRP A 57 14.00 9.60 8.32
CA TRP A 57 12.87 10.24 9.02
C TRP A 57 13.29 10.91 10.33
N ARG A 58 14.25 10.32 11.09
CA ARG A 58 14.80 10.91 12.30
C ARG A 58 15.59 12.19 12.08
N GLU A 59 16.08 12.38 10.86
CA GLU A 59 16.91 13.54 10.48
C GLU A 59 16.06 14.71 10.04
N ILE A 60 14.84 14.45 9.57
CA ILE A 60 13.96 15.49 9.03
C ILE A 60 12.88 15.94 10.02
N ILE A 61 12.33 15.04 10.83
CA ILE A 61 11.24 15.37 11.76
C ILE A 61 11.67 16.43 12.78
N GLY A 62 11.03 17.60 12.72
CA GLY A 62 11.31 18.73 13.62
C GLY A 62 12.69 19.36 13.46
N ARG A 63 13.36 19.14 12.31
CA ARG A 63 14.68 19.67 12.01
C ARG A 63 14.68 20.44 10.71
N ASP A 64 15.76 21.17 10.46
CA ASP A 64 15.99 21.82 9.19
C ASP A 64 16.67 20.85 8.21
N TYR A 65 16.14 20.76 7.00
CA TYR A 65 16.65 19.97 5.88
C TYR A 65 16.26 20.65 4.56
N GLY A 66 16.95 20.32 3.48
CA GLY A 66 16.68 20.94 2.19
C GLY A 66 16.85 19.97 1.03
N PHE A 67 16.35 20.41 -0.10
CA PHE A 67 16.48 19.79 -1.41
C PHE A 67 17.21 20.75 -2.35
N ASP A 68 17.81 20.21 -3.41
CA ASP A 68 18.35 20.98 -4.52
C ASP A 68 17.32 21.07 -5.66
N ALA A 69 17.41 22.12 -6.47
CA ALA A 69 16.59 22.25 -7.66
C ALA A 69 16.78 21.04 -8.60
N GLY A 70 15.66 20.51 -9.12
CA GLY A 70 15.63 19.36 -10.02
C GLY A 70 15.84 18.00 -9.33
N GLU A 71 15.95 17.93 -8.00
CA GLU A 71 15.91 16.65 -7.30
C GLU A 71 14.52 16.01 -7.37
N ILE A 72 14.49 14.68 -7.46
CA ILE A 72 13.27 13.88 -7.40
C ILE A 72 13.20 13.21 -6.03
N VAL A 73 12.21 13.61 -5.24
CA VAL A 73 12.04 13.16 -3.86
C VAL A 73 11.08 11.99 -3.81
N ARG A 74 11.58 10.83 -3.42
CA ARG A 74 10.79 9.65 -3.09
C ARG A 74 10.52 9.58 -1.60
N ILE A 75 9.29 9.32 -1.21
CA ILE A 75 8.90 9.12 0.19
C ILE A 75 8.57 7.65 0.41
N ASP A 76 9.19 7.03 1.43
CA ASP A 76 8.85 5.71 1.93
C ASP A 76 8.28 5.81 3.36
N SER A 77 7.53 4.78 3.77
CA SER A 77 6.88 4.74 5.09
C SER A 77 7.88 4.84 6.26
N PRO A 78 7.58 5.64 7.30
CA PRO A 78 8.34 5.67 8.54
C PRO A 78 8.06 4.47 9.47
N GLY A 79 7.13 3.59 9.13
CA GLY A 79 6.45 2.65 10.04
C GLY A 79 7.31 1.56 10.69
N GLU A 80 8.57 1.37 10.27
CA GLU A 80 9.49 0.39 10.88
C GLU A 80 10.50 1.04 11.83
N ASP A 81 10.47 2.36 11.98
CA ASP A 81 11.30 3.09 12.94
C ASP A 81 10.51 3.38 14.22
N SER A 82 10.86 2.67 15.31
CA SER A 82 10.16 2.79 16.58
C SER A 82 10.30 4.17 17.24
N VAL A 83 11.38 4.92 16.96
CA VAL A 83 11.56 6.28 17.48
C VAL A 83 10.63 7.23 16.75
N VAL A 84 10.57 7.13 15.42
CA VAL A 84 9.67 7.92 14.59
C VAL A 84 8.21 7.58 14.91
N ASP A 85 7.87 6.29 15.06
CA ASP A 85 6.51 5.86 15.41
C ASP A 85 6.07 6.45 16.78
N ARG A 86 6.94 6.41 17.80
CA ARG A 86 6.66 7.03 19.10
C ARG A 86 6.43 8.54 18.99
N TYR A 87 7.26 9.22 18.22
CA TYR A 87 7.09 10.66 17.98
C TYR A 87 5.75 10.95 17.31
N LEU A 88 5.44 10.27 16.21
CA LEU A 88 4.20 10.48 15.47
C LEU A 88 2.97 10.11 16.29
N ARG A 89 3.01 9.03 17.03
CA ARG A 89 1.93 8.52 17.89
C ARG A 89 1.80 9.31 19.19
N GLY A 90 2.91 9.82 19.71
CA GLY A 90 2.99 10.55 20.97
C GLY A 90 2.80 9.63 22.18
N THR A 91 3.40 8.45 22.13
CA THR A 91 3.48 7.46 23.22
C THR A 91 4.87 6.83 23.22
N ASP A 92 5.31 6.39 24.41
CA ASP A 92 6.61 5.73 24.57
C ASP A 92 6.57 4.22 24.25
N GLU A 93 5.38 3.65 24.06
CA GLU A 93 5.19 2.23 23.82
C GLU A 93 4.92 1.95 22.33
N SER A 94 5.84 1.26 21.66
CA SER A 94 5.77 0.97 20.23
C SER A 94 4.74 -0.10 19.83
N THR A 95 4.30 -0.94 20.78
CA THR A 95 3.32 -2.02 20.52
C THR A 95 1.87 -1.60 20.74
N ARG A 96 1.63 -0.38 21.26
CA ARG A 96 0.29 0.16 21.49
C ARG A 96 -0.49 0.25 20.19
N VAL A 97 -1.76 -0.13 20.26
CA VAL A 97 -2.67 -0.04 19.11
C VAL A 97 -3.29 1.35 19.01
N GLU A 98 -3.53 1.99 20.14
CA GLU A 98 -4.12 3.33 20.23
C GLU A 98 -3.16 4.44 19.73
N GLY A 99 -3.69 5.61 19.45
CA GLY A 99 -2.91 6.79 19.02
C GLY A 99 -2.71 6.90 17.51
N THR A 100 -3.37 6.03 16.71
CA THR A 100 -3.23 6.06 15.24
C THR A 100 -3.80 7.33 14.62
N GLY A 101 -4.85 7.93 15.20
CA GLY A 101 -5.38 9.22 14.74
C GLY A 101 -4.39 10.37 14.91
N LYS A 102 -3.61 10.38 16.01
CA LYS A 102 -2.56 11.37 16.23
C LYS A 102 -1.37 11.14 15.28
N TRP A 103 -0.97 9.88 15.12
CA TRP A 103 0.05 9.46 14.17
C TRP A 103 -0.27 9.97 12.76
N TYR A 104 -1.48 9.75 12.29
CA TYR A 104 -1.92 10.17 10.96
C TYR A 104 -1.85 11.69 10.78
N ARG A 105 -2.35 12.46 11.72
CA ARG A 105 -2.29 13.93 11.64
C ARG A 105 -0.86 14.45 11.55
N ARG A 106 0.04 13.94 12.37
CA ARG A 106 1.44 14.34 12.34
C ARG A 106 2.13 13.91 11.06
N PHE A 107 1.93 12.65 10.66
CA PHE A 107 2.49 12.11 9.42
C PHE A 107 2.05 12.93 8.20
N THR A 108 0.78 13.23 8.06
CA THR A 108 0.29 14.03 6.93
C THR A 108 0.77 15.48 6.97
N THR A 109 1.05 16.02 8.15
CA THR A 109 1.71 17.33 8.28
C THR A 109 3.14 17.28 7.76
N GLU A 110 3.92 16.28 8.16
CA GLU A 110 5.30 16.09 7.67
C GLU A 110 5.34 15.88 6.15
N ILE A 111 4.43 15.09 5.58
CA ILE A 111 4.35 14.89 4.12
C ILE A 111 4.11 16.21 3.39
N ARG A 112 3.19 17.06 3.88
CA ARG A 112 2.96 18.39 3.28
C ARG A 112 4.18 19.28 3.41
N GLU A 113 4.85 19.29 4.56
CA GLU A 113 6.06 20.08 4.73
C GLU A 113 7.19 19.63 3.80
N ILE A 114 7.35 18.33 3.57
CA ILE A 114 8.28 17.80 2.58
C ILE A 114 7.94 18.34 1.18
N THR A 115 6.66 18.27 0.79
CA THR A 115 6.21 18.77 -0.52
C THR A 115 6.45 20.28 -0.65
N ASP A 116 6.06 21.06 0.36
CA ASP A 116 6.24 22.52 0.36
C ASP A 116 7.73 22.92 0.28
N ARG A 117 8.62 22.16 0.92
CA ARG A 117 10.07 22.40 0.86
C ARG A 117 10.64 22.06 -0.51
N ALA A 118 10.21 20.97 -1.11
CA ALA A 118 10.60 20.57 -2.46
C ALA A 118 10.16 21.61 -3.50
N ASP A 119 8.91 22.02 -3.46
CA ASP A 119 8.32 22.97 -4.41
C ASP A 119 9.04 24.34 -4.37
N ARG A 120 9.40 24.81 -3.16
CA ARG A 120 10.12 26.11 -3.00
C ARG A 120 11.46 26.18 -3.72
N VAL A 121 12.10 25.06 -3.95
CA VAL A 121 13.42 25.01 -4.61
C VAL A 121 13.36 24.41 -6.02
N GLY A 122 12.17 24.04 -6.51
CA GLY A 122 12.00 23.40 -7.80
C GLY A 122 12.45 21.94 -7.82
N ALA A 123 12.39 21.24 -6.66
CA ALA A 123 12.45 19.79 -6.59
C ALA A 123 11.04 19.20 -6.76
N ARG A 124 10.93 17.92 -7.16
CA ARG A 124 9.66 17.26 -7.42
C ARG A 124 9.47 16.05 -6.50
N VAL A 125 8.36 16.03 -5.74
CA VAL A 125 7.99 14.85 -4.95
C VAL A 125 7.29 13.82 -5.85
N LEU A 126 7.67 12.54 -5.73
CA LEU A 126 6.97 11.43 -6.37
C LEU A 126 5.69 11.12 -5.60
N GLY A 127 4.55 11.42 -6.20
CA GLY A 127 3.23 11.30 -5.60
C GLY A 127 2.69 12.66 -5.12
N ASP A 128 1.45 12.66 -4.65
CA ASP A 128 0.74 13.82 -4.11
C ASP A 128 0.43 13.63 -2.63
N ALA A 129 0.67 14.67 -1.81
CA ALA A 129 0.46 14.62 -0.37
C ALA A 129 -0.99 14.33 0.03
N ASN A 130 -1.98 14.81 -0.75
CA ASN A 130 -3.39 14.57 -0.47
C ASN A 130 -3.80 13.15 -0.86
N GLU A 131 -3.28 12.61 -1.97
CA GLU A 131 -3.50 11.21 -2.35
C GLU A 131 -2.92 10.27 -1.29
N ILE A 132 -1.69 10.52 -0.82
CA ILE A 132 -1.08 9.77 0.28
C ILE A 132 -1.97 9.85 1.53
N ALA A 133 -2.45 11.04 1.90
CA ALA A 133 -3.35 11.23 3.04
C ALA A 133 -4.68 10.49 2.87
N VAL A 134 -5.25 10.41 1.66
CA VAL A 134 -6.45 9.63 1.38
C VAL A 134 -6.18 8.14 1.54
N MET A 135 -5.09 7.61 0.98
CA MET A 135 -4.72 6.19 1.08
C MET A 135 -4.44 5.76 2.53
N PHE A 136 -3.95 6.66 3.39
CA PHE A 136 -3.71 6.40 4.81
C PHE A 136 -4.95 6.54 5.71
N ASP A 137 -6.09 6.98 5.19
CA ASP A 137 -7.39 6.96 5.89
C ASP A 137 -8.34 5.98 5.20
N LYS A 138 -8.55 4.80 5.77
CA LYS A 138 -9.38 3.73 5.21
C LYS A 138 -10.81 4.18 4.89
N ARG A 139 -11.38 5.12 5.65
CA ARG A 139 -12.73 5.67 5.41
C ARG A 139 -12.75 6.56 4.17
N ARG A 140 -11.74 7.44 4.05
CA ARG A 140 -11.60 8.34 2.90
C ARG A 140 -11.26 7.56 1.63
N CYS A 141 -10.30 6.63 1.74
CA CYS A 141 -9.90 5.77 0.64
C CYS A 141 -11.08 4.92 0.13
N HIS A 142 -11.82 4.28 1.03
CA HIS A 142 -13.01 3.50 0.70
C HIS A 142 -14.05 4.34 -0.06
N ARG A 143 -14.42 5.50 0.46
CA ARG A 143 -15.39 6.40 -0.20
C ARG A 143 -14.90 6.89 -1.56
N HIS A 144 -13.60 7.18 -1.67
CA HIS A 144 -12.98 7.63 -2.91
C HIS A 144 -13.05 6.56 -4.00
N LEU A 145 -12.74 5.31 -3.66
CA LEU A 145 -12.85 4.16 -4.56
C LEU A 145 -14.30 3.87 -4.96
N ASP A 146 -15.22 3.88 -3.98
CA ASP A 146 -16.65 3.61 -4.22
C ASP A 146 -17.27 4.66 -5.14
N ALA A 147 -16.98 5.93 -4.91
CA ALA A 147 -17.42 7.04 -5.77
C ALA A 147 -16.87 6.93 -7.21
N ALA A 148 -15.70 6.32 -7.39
CA ALA A 148 -15.11 6.02 -8.70
C ALA A 148 -15.64 4.71 -9.33
N GLY A 149 -16.60 4.04 -8.71
CA GLY A 149 -17.16 2.77 -9.18
C GLY A 149 -16.20 1.57 -9.05
N VAL A 150 -15.15 1.70 -8.25
CA VAL A 150 -14.28 0.57 -7.88
C VAL A 150 -14.99 -0.26 -6.82
N ARG A 151 -15.13 -1.55 -7.05
CA ARG A 151 -15.82 -2.44 -6.10
C ARG A 151 -15.03 -2.56 -4.80
N VAL A 152 -15.63 -2.10 -3.71
CA VAL A 152 -15.17 -2.21 -2.32
C VAL A 152 -16.20 -2.97 -1.47
N PRO A 153 -15.89 -3.47 -0.25
CA PRO A 153 -16.89 -4.03 0.65
C PRO A 153 -17.93 -2.96 1.02
N ALA A 154 -19.19 -3.32 1.20
CA ALA A 154 -20.15 -2.40 1.81
C ALA A 154 -19.62 -1.96 3.18
N ALA A 155 -19.70 -0.67 3.50
CA ALA A 155 -19.19 -0.12 4.77
C ALA A 155 -20.26 0.71 5.48
N LEU A 156 -20.11 0.86 6.80
CA LEU A 156 -20.92 1.80 7.56
C LEU A 156 -20.52 3.24 7.18
N GLU A 157 -21.51 4.08 6.89
CA GLU A 157 -21.29 5.49 6.56
C GLU A 157 -20.76 6.28 7.77
N THR A 158 -21.29 5.96 8.95
CA THR A 158 -20.92 6.59 10.22
C THR A 158 -19.95 5.72 10.99
N ALA A 159 -18.85 6.31 11.44
CA ALA A 159 -17.92 5.64 12.32
C ALA A 159 -18.52 5.49 13.73
N PRO A 160 -18.64 4.26 14.26
CA PRO A 160 -19.18 4.05 15.60
C PRO A 160 -18.21 4.58 16.67
N ARG A 161 -18.78 5.18 17.73
CA ARG A 161 -18.05 5.75 18.86
C ARG A 161 -17.98 4.80 20.07
N SER A 162 -18.71 3.68 19.98
CA SER A 162 -18.73 2.63 20.99
C SER A 162 -19.14 1.29 20.40
N TYR A 163 -18.94 0.21 21.16
CA TYR A 163 -19.43 -1.11 20.78
C TYR A 163 -20.96 -1.16 20.65
N ALA A 164 -21.68 -0.48 21.53
CA ALA A 164 -23.13 -0.44 21.46
C ALA A 164 -23.62 0.24 20.18
N GLU A 165 -23.00 1.36 19.78
CA GLU A 165 -23.31 2.03 18.52
C GLU A 165 -22.89 1.17 17.31
N LEU A 166 -21.74 0.51 17.36
CA LEU A 166 -21.32 -0.44 16.32
C LEU A 166 -22.34 -1.55 16.10
N GLU A 167 -22.81 -2.16 17.19
CA GLU A 167 -23.80 -3.25 17.12
C GLU A 167 -25.12 -2.77 16.52
N GLN A 168 -25.59 -1.58 16.92
CA GLN A 168 -26.82 -0.98 16.39
C GLN A 168 -26.67 -0.66 14.89
N LEU A 169 -25.61 0.05 14.49
CA LEU A 169 -25.37 0.42 13.10
C LEU A 169 -25.20 -0.81 12.20
N ALA A 170 -24.50 -1.85 12.68
CA ALA A 170 -24.34 -3.09 11.94
C ALA A 170 -25.68 -3.85 11.78
N ALA A 171 -26.54 -3.83 12.81
CA ALA A 171 -27.87 -4.43 12.73
C ALA A 171 -28.77 -3.69 11.73
N ASP A 172 -28.80 -2.36 11.77
CA ASP A 172 -29.57 -1.51 10.86
C ASP A 172 -29.12 -1.70 9.41
N ALA A 173 -27.80 -1.81 9.19
CA ALA A 173 -27.21 -2.10 7.89
C ALA A 173 -27.34 -3.58 7.46
N ARG A 174 -27.93 -4.47 8.29
CA ARG A 174 -28.01 -5.91 8.05
C ARG A 174 -26.67 -6.59 7.83
N MET A 175 -25.66 -6.16 8.55
CA MET A 175 -24.30 -6.70 8.51
C MET A 175 -24.00 -7.59 9.72
N PRO A 176 -24.41 -8.87 9.74
CA PRO A 176 -24.18 -9.77 10.89
C PRO A 176 -22.69 -10.14 11.07
N ARG A 177 -21.86 -9.81 10.11
CA ARG A 177 -20.40 -10.03 10.13
C ARG A 177 -19.70 -8.83 9.51
N VAL A 178 -18.72 -8.29 10.24
CA VAL A 178 -17.98 -7.10 9.82
C VAL A 178 -16.48 -7.26 10.10
N PHE A 179 -15.68 -6.52 9.34
CA PHE A 179 -14.34 -6.14 9.75
C PHE A 179 -14.38 -4.76 10.41
N VAL A 180 -13.86 -4.67 11.62
CA VAL A 180 -13.62 -3.41 12.33
C VAL A 180 -12.14 -3.12 12.21
N LYS A 181 -11.78 -1.96 11.65
CA LYS A 181 -10.40 -1.55 11.40
C LYS A 181 -10.19 -0.14 11.99
N LEU A 182 -9.02 0.15 12.51
CA LEU A 182 -8.62 1.53 12.75
C LEU A 182 -8.54 2.29 11.42
N ALA A 183 -9.12 3.48 11.35
CA ALA A 183 -9.11 4.28 10.12
C ALA A 183 -7.69 4.52 9.59
N HIS A 184 -6.73 4.68 10.50
CA HIS A 184 -5.33 4.98 10.20
C HIS A 184 -4.35 3.85 10.61
N GLY A 185 -4.88 2.62 10.80
CA GLY A 185 -4.06 1.45 11.16
C GLY A 185 -3.28 0.89 9.96
N SER A 186 -2.07 0.43 10.21
CA SER A 186 -1.22 -0.28 9.27
C SER A 186 -0.93 -1.71 9.75
N SER A 187 -0.41 -2.58 8.88
CA SER A 187 0.06 -3.94 9.22
C SER A 187 -0.96 -4.79 10.00
N ALA A 188 -2.24 -4.61 9.70
CA ALA A 188 -3.36 -5.25 10.40
C ALA A 188 -3.41 -4.95 11.93
N SER A 189 -2.79 -3.85 12.38
CA SER A 189 -2.89 -3.41 13.76
C SER A 189 -4.33 -3.02 14.10
N GLY A 190 -4.85 -3.55 15.19
CA GLY A 190 -6.20 -3.25 15.66
C GLY A 190 -7.33 -3.84 14.80
N VAL A 191 -7.04 -4.67 13.81
CA VAL A 191 -8.07 -5.28 12.97
C VAL A 191 -8.85 -6.36 13.74
N MET A 192 -10.16 -6.37 13.54
CA MET A 192 -11.06 -7.33 14.17
C MET A 192 -12.08 -7.86 13.15
N ALA A 193 -12.13 -9.18 12.97
CA ALA A 193 -13.22 -9.86 12.28
C ALA A 193 -14.29 -10.22 13.31
N LEU A 194 -15.40 -9.50 13.32
CA LEU A 194 -16.47 -9.57 14.30
C LEU A 194 -17.73 -10.18 13.66
N GLN A 195 -18.37 -11.09 14.39
CA GLN A 195 -19.64 -11.67 13.98
C GLN A 195 -20.59 -11.80 15.16
N TRP A 196 -21.86 -11.56 14.89
CA TRP A 196 -22.98 -11.82 15.80
C TRP A 196 -23.73 -13.08 15.33
N GLY A 197 -24.06 -13.93 16.27
CA GLY A 197 -24.82 -15.16 16.04
C GLY A 197 -26.16 -15.14 16.74
N PRO A 198 -26.96 -16.23 16.57
CA PRO A 198 -28.23 -16.40 17.28
C PRO A 198 -28.06 -16.33 18.80
N ARG A 199 -29.15 -15.97 19.51
CA ARG A 199 -29.21 -15.97 20.98
C ARG A 199 -28.14 -15.10 21.65
N GLY A 200 -27.73 -13.98 21.01
CA GLY A 200 -26.76 -13.06 21.56
C GLY A 200 -25.30 -13.53 21.55
N GLN A 201 -25.00 -14.61 20.80
CA GLN A 201 -23.63 -15.06 20.61
C GLN A 201 -22.84 -13.99 19.88
N VAL A 202 -21.58 -13.81 20.27
CA VAL A 202 -20.64 -12.90 19.61
C VAL A 202 -19.26 -13.53 19.56
N ARG A 203 -18.54 -13.32 18.46
CA ARG A 203 -17.19 -13.77 18.29
C ARG A 203 -16.35 -12.73 17.54
N ALA A 204 -15.20 -12.41 18.10
CA ALA A 204 -14.19 -11.56 17.45
C ALA A 204 -12.87 -12.32 17.28
N VAL A 205 -12.29 -12.24 16.09
CA VAL A 205 -10.94 -12.74 15.76
C VAL A 205 -10.10 -11.53 15.44
N THR A 206 -9.02 -11.27 16.19
CA THR A 206 -8.28 -10.01 16.13
C THR A 206 -6.78 -10.19 16.40
N SER A 207 -5.97 -9.21 15.97
CA SER A 207 -4.57 -9.05 16.37
C SER A 207 -4.40 -8.37 17.73
N VAL A 208 -5.49 -7.87 18.34
CA VAL A 208 -5.43 -7.13 19.60
C VAL A 208 -5.31 -8.06 20.78
N GLU A 209 -4.33 -7.79 21.64
CA GLU A 209 -4.16 -8.39 22.97
C GLU A 209 -4.42 -7.33 24.03
N VAL A 210 -5.22 -7.68 25.02
CA VAL A 210 -5.51 -6.83 26.18
C VAL A 210 -4.57 -7.23 27.29
N SER A 211 -3.74 -6.32 27.76
CA SER A 211 -2.84 -6.52 28.91
C SER A 211 -3.59 -6.46 30.25
N ALA A 212 -2.92 -6.81 31.35
CA ALA A 212 -3.52 -6.85 32.68
C ALA A 212 -4.01 -5.48 33.17
N ASP A 213 -3.36 -4.39 32.76
CA ASP A 213 -3.77 -3.01 33.03
C ASP A 213 -4.82 -2.49 32.02
N GLY A 214 -5.25 -3.37 31.12
CA GLY A 214 -6.26 -3.09 30.10
C GLY A 214 -5.74 -2.36 28.87
N ALA A 215 -4.44 -2.09 28.71
CA ALA A 215 -3.87 -1.50 27.51
C ALA A 215 -4.02 -2.43 26.30
N LEU A 216 -4.14 -1.87 25.09
CA LEU A 216 -4.27 -2.64 23.87
C LEU A 216 -2.92 -2.72 23.15
N HIS A 217 -2.47 -3.93 22.89
CA HIS A 217 -1.23 -4.19 22.17
C HIS A 217 -1.49 -4.98 20.89
N ASN A 218 -0.73 -4.68 19.83
CA ASN A 218 -0.74 -5.47 18.61
C ASN A 218 0.08 -6.74 18.82
N SER A 219 -0.59 -7.88 18.72
CA SER A 219 0.02 -9.20 18.90
C SER A 219 0.24 -9.86 17.54
N LEU A 220 1.38 -10.52 17.37
CA LEU A 220 1.63 -11.39 16.20
C LEU A 220 0.79 -12.67 16.23
N ARG A 221 0.11 -12.94 17.35
CA ARG A 221 -0.80 -14.08 17.50
C ARG A 221 -2.25 -13.63 17.39
N VAL A 222 -2.98 -14.27 16.50
CA VAL A 222 -4.42 -14.05 16.37
C VAL A 222 -5.13 -14.54 17.63
N ARG A 223 -5.93 -13.65 18.24
CA ARG A 223 -6.75 -13.91 19.43
C ARG A 223 -8.21 -14.09 19.05
N THR A 224 -8.93 -14.84 19.88
CA THR A 224 -10.39 -14.98 19.73
C THR A 224 -11.08 -14.62 21.03
N TYR A 225 -11.96 -13.62 20.98
CA TYR A 225 -12.81 -13.20 22.08
C TYR A 225 -14.26 -13.65 21.82
N ARG A 226 -14.94 -14.12 22.86
CA ARG A 226 -16.30 -14.70 22.75
C ARG A 226 -17.31 -14.06 23.71
N THR A 227 -16.88 -13.09 24.50
CA THR A 227 -17.77 -12.36 25.43
C THR A 227 -17.97 -10.94 24.92
N ARG A 228 -19.23 -10.46 25.05
CA ARG A 228 -19.59 -9.08 24.69
C ARG A 228 -18.73 -8.08 25.46
N ALA A 229 -18.51 -8.28 26.75
CA ALA A 229 -17.72 -7.38 27.58
C ALA A 229 -16.27 -7.20 27.09
N ALA A 230 -15.58 -8.30 26.76
CA ALA A 230 -14.22 -8.24 26.25
C ALA A 230 -14.14 -7.55 24.88
N ILE A 231 -15.08 -7.82 23.98
CA ILE A 231 -15.13 -7.20 22.66
C ILE A 231 -15.47 -5.72 22.79
N ALA A 232 -16.44 -5.35 23.63
CA ALA A 232 -16.81 -3.96 23.90
C ALA A 232 -15.63 -3.17 24.45
N SER A 233 -14.90 -3.72 25.42
CA SER A 233 -13.70 -3.07 25.99
C SER A 233 -12.65 -2.74 24.91
N ILE A 234 -12.45 -3.62 23.93
CA ILE A 234 -11.53 -3.36 22.82
C ILE A 234 -12.08 -2.27 21.90
N VAL A 235 -13.32 -2.41 21.44
CA VAL A 235 -13.93 -1.47 20.48
C VAL A 235 -14.02 -0.06 21.09
N ASP A 236 -14.48 0.05 22.34
CA ASP A 236 -14.65 1.34 23.02
C ASP A 236 -13.33 2.09 23.21
N ARG A 237 -12.21 1.36 23.38
CA ARG A 237 -10.88 1.95 23.44
C ARG A 237 -10.31 2.35 22.08
N LEU A 238 -10.66 1.63 21.02
CA LEU A 238 -10.20 1.95 19.66
C LEU A 238 -11.04 3.05 19.00
N ALA A 239 -12.29 3.22 19.41
CA ALA A 239 -13.24 4.16 18.79
C ALA A 239 -12.74 5.63 18.76
N PRO A 240 -12.05 6.17 19.78
CA PRO A 240 -11.52 7.53 19.74
C PRO A 240 -10.49 7.79 18.62
N ASP A 241 -9.78 6.76 18.16
CA ASP A 241 -8.85 6.85 17.02
C ASP A 241 -9.55 6.81 15.65
N GLY A 242 -10.87 6.60 15.67
CA GLY A 242 -11.72 6.46 14.49
C GLY A 242 -11.70 5.04 13.92
N LEU A 243 -12.90 4.52 13.70
CA LEU A 243 -13.09 3.17 13.15
C LEU A 243 -13.59 3.24 11.71
N HIS A 244 -13.11 2.31 10.89
CA HIS A 244 -13.69 1.93 9.62
C HIS A 244 -14.33 0.55 9.78
N VAL A 245 -15.61 0.42 9.45
CA VAL A 245 -16.35 -0.82 9.58
C VAL A 245 -16.91 -1.22 8.23
N GLU A 246 -16.54 -2.41 7.77
CA GLU A 246 -16.93 -2.93 6.46
C GLU A 246 -17.50 -4.35 6.58
N ALA A 247 -18.32 -4.75 5.62
CA ALA A 247 -18.87 -6.08 5.54
C ALA A 247 -17.76 -7.13 5.41
N TRP A 248 -17.83 -8.18 6.22
CA TRP A 248 -16.92 -9.31 6.08
C TRP A 248 -17.31 -10.15 4.87
N ILE A 249 -16.61 -9.94 3.76
CA ILE A 249 -16.80 -10.71 2.54
C ILE A 249 -16.24 -12.12 2.72
N PRO A 250 -17.03 -13.16 2.39
CA PRO A 250 -16.52 -14.52 2.31
C PRO A 250 -15.45 -14.62 1.21
N LYS A 251 -14.18 -14.73 1.63
CA LYS A 251 -13.05 -14.86 0.71
C LYS A 251 -12.96 -16.26 0.11
N ALA A 252 -12.40 -16.36 -1.08
CA ALA A 252 -12.01 -17.62 -1.69
C ALA A 252 -10.96 -18.35 -0.85
N SER A 253 -10.82 -19.63 -1.08
CA SER A 253 -9.72 -20.43 -0.53
C SER A 253 -8.75 -20.87 -1.62
N LEU A 254 -7.49 -21.07 -1.21
CA LEU A 254 -6.45 -21.71 -1.99
C LEU A 254 -5.81 -22.77 -1.10
N GLY A 255 -5.82 -24.03 -1.54
CA GLY A 255 -5.34 -25.16 -0.72
C GLY A 255 -6.06 -25.30 0.63
N GLY A 256 -7.36 -25.00 0.70
CA GLY A 256 -8.17 -25.07 1.92
C GLY A 256 -7.97 -23.91 2.91
N ARG A 257 -7.17 -22.90 2.57
CA ARG A 257 -6.88 -21.72 3.39
C ARG A 257 -7.49 -20.46 2.77
N THR A 258 -8.00 -19.55 3.59
CA THR A 258 -8.51 -18.24 3.13
C THR A 258 -7.42 -17.50 2.37
N ALA A 259 -7.74 -16.93 1.20
CA ALA A 259 -6.78 -16.25 0.35
C ALA A 259 -7.16 -14.79 0.09
N ASP A 260 -6.14 -13.94 -0.08
CA ASP A 260 -6.21 -12.64 -0.76
C ASP A 260 -4.98 -12.46 -1.66
N VAL A 261 -5.02 -11.43 -2.49
CA VAL A 261 -3.93 -11.12 -3.42
C VAL A 261 -3.50 -9.67 -3.25
N ARG A 262 -2.21 -9.43 -2.95
CA ARG A 262 -1.59 -8.13 -3.08
C ARG A 262 -1.08 -7.95 -4.50
N VAL A 263 -1.59 -6.97 -5.22
CA VAL A 263 -1.11 -6.56 -6.55
C VAL A 263 -0.32 -5.27 -6.41
N VAL A 264 0.86 -5.21 -7.02
CA VAL A 264 1.61 -3.95 -7.15
C VAL A 264 1.34 -3.39 -8.54
N VAL A 265 0.83 -2.17 -8.58
CA VAL A 265 0.61 -1.41 -9.81
C VAL A 265 1.72 -0.36 -9.89
N VAL A 266 2.44 -0.34 -11.00
CA VAL A 266 3.54 0.61 -11.28
C VAL A 266 3.23 1.32 -12.59
N GLY A 267 3.26 2.65 -12.60
CA GLY A 267 2.95 3.42 -13.81
C GLY A 267 1.57 3.12 -14.39
N GLY A 268 0.59 2.80 -13.54
CA GLY A 268 -0.77 2.45 -13.94
C GLY A 268 -0.99 1.00 -14.38
N VAL A 269 0.06 0.16 -14.43
CA VAL A 269 -0.02 -1.23 -14.89
C VAL A 269 0.21 -2.20 -13.73
N ALA A 270 -0.58 -3.27 -13.63
CA ALA A 270 -0.42 -4.34 -12.67
C ALA A 270 0.82 -5.19 -13.03
N THR A 271 1.90 -5.01 -12.29
CA THR A 271 3.21 -5.58 -12.63
C THR A 271 3.62 -6.77 -11.78
N HIS A 272 3.22 -6.81 -10.52
CA HIS A 272 3.61 -7.88 -9.59
C HIS A 272 2.40 -8.31 -8.76
N ALA A 273 2.38 -9.55 -8.33
CA ALA A 273 1.36 -10.05 -7.41
C ALA A 273 1.92 -11.07 -6.43
N VAL A 274 1.33 -11.12 -5.25
CA VAL A 274 1.57 -12.17 -4.26
C VAL A 274 0.26 -12.62 -3.66
N VAL A 275 0.07 -13.93 -3.59
CA VAL A 275 -1.05 -14.56 -2.90
C VAL A 275 -0.69 -14.73 -1.44
N ARG A 276 -1.58 -14.33 -0.54
CA ARG A 276 -1.43 -14.55 0.90
C ARG A 276 -2.54 -15.48 1.37
N THR A 277 -2.18 -16.49 2.14
CA THR A 277 -3.14 -17.50 2.64
C THR A 277 -3.07 -17.60 4.16
N SER A 278 -4.20 -17.87 4.80
CA SER A 278 -4.28 -18.03 6.26
C SER A 278 -5.36 -19.03 6.66
N ALA A 279 -5.18 -19.68 7.81
CA ALA A 279 -6.21 -20.47 8.46
C ALA A 279 -7.28 -19.61 9.18
N SER A 280 -7.03 -18.29 9.32
CA SER A 280 -7.93 -17.33 9.92
C SER A 280 -8.52 -16.38 8.86
N PRO A 281 -9.54 -15.56 9.18
CA PRO A 281 -10.02 -14.54 8.25
C PRO A 281 -9.00 -13.45 7.96
N LEU A 282 -7.95 -13.31 8.79
CA LEU A 282 -6.85 -12.38 8.65
C LEU A 282 -5.73 -13.02 7.83
N THR A 283 -5.49 -12.53 6.63
CA THR A 283 -4.52 -13.10 5.67
C THR A 283 -3.16 -12.42 5.69
N ASN A 284 -2.97 -11.43 6.58
CA ASN A 284 -1.72 -10.73 6.73
C ASN A 284 -0.56 -11.67 7.11
N LEU A 285 0.59 -11.55 6.44
CA LEU A 285 1.76 -12.42 6.66
C LEU A 285 2.32 -12.31 8.07
N HIS A 286 2.24 -11.13 8.71
CA HIS A 286 2.70 -10.92 10.09
C HIS A 286 1.79 -11.60 11.13
N LEU A 287 0.58 -12.01 10.75
CA LEU A 287 -0.39 -12.68 11.62
C LEU A 287 -0.49 -14.19 11.36
N GLY A 288 0.59 -14.82 10.92
CA GLY A 288 0.63 -16.25 10.62
C GLY A 288 0.07 -16.61 9.24
N GLY A 289 -0.11 -15.61 8.38
CA GLY A 289 -0.32 -15.84 6.96
C GLY A 289 0.94 -16.37 6.28
N THR A 290 0.76 -17.08 5.18
CA THR A 290 1.85 -17.60 4.35
C THR A 290 1.67 -17.17 2.90
N ARG A 291 2.76 -17.09 2.14
CA ARG A 291 2.67 -16.90 0.69
C ARG A 291 2.12 -18.18 0.06
N GLY A 292 1.07 -18.04 -0.74
CA GLY A 292 0.55 -19.11 -1.60
C GLY A 292 1.28 -19.13 -2.95
N ALA A 293 1.16 -20.22 -3.69
CA ALA A 293 1.68 -20.30 -5.04
C ALA A 293 0.82 -19.44 -5.98
N LEU A 294 1.45 -18.50 -6.65
CA LEU A 294 0.79 -17.58 -7.60
C LEU A 294 0.19 -18.37 -8.78
N VAL A 295 0.92 -19.36 -9.28
CA VAL A 295 0.47 -20.21 -10.40
C VAL A 295 -0.81 -20.97 -10.07
N ASP A 296 -0.98 -21.42 -8.82
CA ASP A 296 -2.19 -22.11 -8.38
C ASP A 296 -3.38 -21.15 -8.33
N ALA A 297 -3.17 -19.92 -7.85
CA ALA A 297 -4.21 -18.90 -7.83
C ALA A 297 -4.64 -18.49 -9.24
N MET A 298 -3.69 -18.30 -10.15
CA MET A 298 -3.95 -18.03 -11.57
C MET A 298 -4.74 -19.19 -12.21
N ALA A 299 -4.35 -20.43 -11.94
CA ALA A 299 -5.04 -21.62 -12.47
C ALA A 299 -6.50 -21.71 -11.96
N VAL A 300 -6.72 -21.48 -10.66
CA VAL A 300 -8.08 -21.52 -10.06
C VAL A 300 -8.94 -20.36 -10.53
N ALA A 301 -8.38 -19.15 -10.66
CA ALA A 301 -9.09 -17.97 -11.18
C ALA A 301 -9.39 -18.14 -12.69
N GLY A 302 -8.51 -18.83 -13.43
CA GLY A 302 -8.63 -19.00 -14.87
C GLY A 302 -8.76 -17.66 -15.60
N ARG A 303 -9.72 -17.56 -16.51
CA ARG A 303 -10.00 -16.31 -17.26
C ARG A 303 -10.37 -15.10 -16.38
N ASN A 304 -10.75 -15.31 -15.12
CA ASN A 304 -11.11 -14.21 -14.24
C ASN A 304 -9.87 -13.54 -13.64
N TRP A 305 -8.66 -14.09 -13.82
CA TRP A 305 -7.43 -13.48 -13.32
C TRP A 305 -7.19 -12.09 -13.90
N SER A 306 -7.47 -11.88 -15.20
CA SER A 306 -7.37 -10.56 -15.83
C SER A 306 -8.28 -9.53 -15.16
N GLN A 307 -9.49 -9.91 -14.75
CA GLN A 307 -10.42 -9.01 -14.05
C GLN A 307 -9.88 -8.56 -12.67
N LEU A 308 -9.08 -9.40 -12.02
CA LEU A 308 -8.40 -9.04 -10.77
C LEU A 308 -7.34 -7.97 -11.02
N LEU A 309 -6.54 -8.13 -12.08
CA LEU A 309 -5.52 -7.14 -12.48
C LEU A 309 -6.17 -5.82 -12.92
N GLU A 310 -7.17 -5.88 -13.79
CA GLU A 310 -7.94 -4.71 -14.26
C GLU A 310 -8.61 -3.95 -13.09
N LEU A 311 -9.14 -4.66 -12.08
CA LEU A 311 -9.68 -4.03 -10.87
C LEU A 311 -8.59 -3.30 -10.10
N SER A 312 -7.39 -3.88 -10.03
CA SER A 312 -6.25 -3.26 -9.34
C SER A 312 -5.77 -2.00 -10.07
N GLU A 313 -5.71 -2.03 -11.39
CA GLU A 313 -5.36 -0.88 -12.23
C GLU A 313 -6.40 0.24 -12.12
N ARG A 314 -7.69 -0.07 -12.12
CA ARG A 314 -8.75 0.91 -11.87
C ARG A 314 -8.67 1.53 -10.48
N ALA A 315 -8.33 0.74 -9.47
CA ALA A 315 -8.11 1.26 -8.12
C ALA A 315 -6.89 2.20 -8.06
N ALA A 316 -5.81 1.85 -8.76
CA ALA A 316 -4.62 2.69 -8.88
C ALA A 316 -4.90 4.00 -9.63
N ALA A 317 -5.73 3.96 -10.68
CA ALA A 317 -6.12 5.14 -11.45
C ALA A 317 -6.91 6.19 -10.63
N CYS A 318 -7.43 5.82 -9.46
CA CYS A 318 -8.00 6.79 -8.49
C CYS A 318 -6.93 7.65 -7.80
N PHE A 319 -5.64 7.32 -7.97
CA PHE A 319 -4.49 8.00 -7.38
C PHE A 319 -3.44 8.28 -8.48
N PRO A 320 -3.75 9.15 -9.44
CA PRO A 320 -2.96 9.33 -10.66
C PRO A 320 -1.55 9.89 -10.41
N ALA A 321 -1.32 10.61 -9.32
CA ALA A 321 -0.01 11.12 -8.97
C ALA A 321 0.89 10.04 -8.32
N ALA A 322 0.33 8.93 -7.85
CA ALA A 322 1.10 7.88 -7.21
C ALA A 322 1.86 7.04 -8.27
N PRO A 323 3.21 7.02 -8.27
CA PRO A 323 3.99 6.29 -9.27
C PRO A 323 3.84 4.77 -9.13
N HIS A 324 3.46 4.32 -7.97
CA HIS A 324 3.15 2.92 -7.66
C HIS A 324 2.27 2.82 -6.42
N VAL A 325 1.43 1.81 -6.38
CA VAL A 325 0.58 1.49 -5.23
C VAL A 325 0.47 -0.02 -5.04
N GLY A 326 0.21 -0.45 -3.81
CA GLY A 326 -0.12 -1.84 -3.50
C GLY A 326 -1.63 -1.99 -3.27
N ILE A 327 -2.27 -2.85 -4.05
CA ILE A 327 -3.72 -3.08 -3.97
C ILE A 327 -3.97 -4.45 -3.33
N ASP A 328 -4.70 -4.48 -2.21
CA ASP A 328 -5.20 -5.72 -1.63
C ASP A 328 -6.53 -6.08 -2.24
N VAL A 329 -6.55 -7.17 -3.00
CA VAL A 329 -7.74 -7.70 -3.64
C VAL A 329 -8.25 -8.90 -2.87
N LEU A 330 -9.55 -8.91 -2.59
CA LEU A 330 -10.28 -9.97 -1.91
C LEU A 330 -11.02 -10.81 -2.97
N PRO A 331 -10.51 -11.98 -3.35
CA PRO A 331 -11.25 -12.88 -4.20
C PRO A 331 -12.46 -13.44 -3.44
N GLY A 332 -13.64 -13.32 -3.99
CA GLY A 332 -14.86 -13.98 -3.48
C GLY A 332 -14.86 -15.46 -3.75
N VAL A 333 -15.74 -16.20 -3.08
CA VAL A 333 -15.87 -17.65 -3.22
C VAL A 333 -15.91 -18.06 -4.70
N GLY A 334 -15.06 -19.02 -5.06
CA GLY A 334 -14.93 -19.54 -6.42
C GLY A 334 -14.13 -18.66 -7.37
N TRP A 335 -13.41 -17.63 -6.90
CA TRP A 335 -12.53 -16.76 -7.69
C TRP A 335 -13.21 -16.07 -8.90
N ARG A 336 -14.51 -15.74 -8.76
CA ARG A 336 -15.31 -15.16 -9.84
C ARG A 336 -15.57 -13.68 -9.69
N ARG A 337 -15.46 -13.15 -8.48
CA ARG A 337 -15.68 -11.74 -8.13
C ARG A 337 -14.54 -11.26 -7.27
N PHE A 338 -14.12 -10.05 -7.52
CA PHE A 338 -13.00 -9.44 -6.81
C PHE A 338 -13.46 -8.11 -6.20
N THR A 339 -12.90 -7.78 -5.06
CA THR A 339 -13.23 -6.57 -4.30
C THR A 339 -11.94 -5.99 -3.75
N VAL A 340 -11.74 -4.69 -3.85
CA VAL A 340 -10.58 -4.01 -3.26
C VAL A 340 -10.78 -3.90 -1.76
N GLY A 341 -9.87 -4.43 -0.97
CA GLY A 341 -9.91 -4.37 0.49
C GLY A 341 -9.07 -3.25 1.09
N GLU A 342 -8.00 -2.82 0.39
CA GLU A 342 -7.09 -1.78 0.84
C GLU A 342 -6.21 -1.29 -0.32
N VAL A 343 -5.84 0.00 -0.29
CA VAL A 343 -4.80 0.60 -1.14
C VAL A 343 -3.66 1.07 -0.24
N ASN A 344 -2.43 0.76 -0.65
CA ASN A 344 -1.22 1.04 0.11
C ASN A 344 -0.33 2.01 -0.68
N ALA A 345 -0.17 3.24 -0.21
CA ALA A 345 0.50 4.35 -0.88
C ALA A 345 1.96 4.06 -1.28
N PHE A 346 2.70 3.29 -0.46
CA PHE A 346 4.10 2.98 -0.71
C PHE A 346 4.31 1.55 -1.25
N GLY A 347 3.25 0.94 -1.80
CA GLY A 347 3.28 -0.36 -2.44
C GLY A 347 3.41 -1.56 -1.50
N ASP A 348 3.93 -1.38 -0.29
CA ASP A 348 4.29 -2.45 0.66
C ASP A 348 4.95 -3.64 -0.07
N LEU A 349 6.15 -3.36 -0.56
CA LEU A 349 6.85 -4.20 -1.52
C LEU A 349 7.45 -5.41 -0.81
N LEU A 350 6.87 -6.58 -1.05
CA LEU A 350 7.36 -7.82 -0.48
C LEU A 350 8.67 -8.24 -1.18
N PRO A 351 9.74 -8.59 -0.42
CA PRO A 351 11.01 -9.00 -1.00
C PRO A 351 10.87 -10.24 -1.91
N GLY A 352 11.66 -10.27 -2.98
CA GLY A 352 11.74 -11.42 -3.88
C GLY A 352 10.53 -11.60 -4.81
N LEU A 353 9.72 -10.55 -5.03
CA LEU A 353 8.74 -10.56 -6.11
C LEU A 353 9.44 -10.25 -7.43
N THR A 354 9.08 -11.03 -8.44
CA THR A 354 9.42 -10.78 -9.85
C THR A 354 8.15 -10.41 -10.60
N GLY A 355 8.31 -9.64 -11.67
CA GLY A 355 7.18 -9.20 -12.50
C GLY A 355 6.37 -10.36 -13.04
N LEU A 356 5.06 -10.14 -13.16
CA LEU A 356 4.12 -11.11 -13.71
C LEU A 356 4.49 -11.47 -15.15
N PRO A 357 4.35 -12.74 -15.56
CA PRO A 357 4.51 -13.14 -16.95
C PRO A 357 3.62 -12.31 -17.88
N GLY A 358 4.20 -11.82 -18.98
CA GLY A 358 3.52 -10.96 -19.95
C GLY A 358 3.31 -9.51 -19.51
N SER A 359 3.71 -9.12 -18.30
CA SER A 359 3.69 -7.72 -17.88
C SER A 359 4.93 -6.96 -18.40
N PRO A 360 4.87 -5.60 -18.49
CA PRO A 360 6.04 -4.80 -18.86
C PRO A 360 7.22 -4.94 -17.89
N ALA A 361 7.00 -5.52 -16.72
CA ALA A 361 8.00 -5.73 -15.67
C ALA A 361 8.41 -7.20 -15.53
N GLU A 362 8.11 -8.05 -16.52
CA GLU A 362 8.49 -9.47 -16.46
C GLU A 362 9.98 -9.64 -16.18
N GLY A 363 10.32 -10.45 -15.17
CA GLY A 363 11.71 -10.67 -14.73
C GLY A 363 12.31 -9.57 -13.86
N MET A 364 11.68 -8.40 -13.74
CA MET A 364 12.16 -7.28 -12.91
C MET A 364 11.70 -7.45 -11.46
N THR A 365 12.47 -6.92 -10.53
CA THR A 365 12.00 -6.65 -9.17
C THR A 365 11.04 -5.46 -9.17
N THR A 366 10.27 -5.30 -8.10
CA THR A 366 9.35 -4.15 -7.96
C THR A 366 10.07 -2.79 -8.04
N TYR A 367 11.30 -2.70 -7.56
CA TYR A 367 12.09 -1.46 -7.60
C TYR A 367 12.64 -1.17 -8.98
N GLN A 368 13.11 -2.19 -9.70
CA GLN A 368 13.52 -2.05 -11.10
C GLN A 368 12.37 -1.58 -11.99
N ALA A 369 11.18 -2.16 -11.79
CA ALA A 369 9.98 -1.74 -12.51
C ALA A 369 9.60 -0.28 -12.24
N GLN A 370 9.78 0.20 -10.99
CA GLN A 370 9.53 1.61 -10.65
C GLN A 370 10.52 2.54 -11.35
N VAL A 371 11.82 2.22 -11.31
CA VAL A 371 12.86 3.04 -11.97
C VAL A 371 12.64 3.06 -13.48
N ASP A 372 12.38 1.91 -14.10
CA ASP A 372 12.08 1.80 -15.54
C ASP A 372 10.84 2.64 -15.93
N SER A 373 9.78 2.58 -15.11
CA SER A 373 8.57 3.39 -15.34
C SER A 373 8.84 4.89 -15.23
N LEU A 374 9.64 5.32 -14.26
CA LEU A 374 10.00 6.73 -14.10
C LEU A 374 10.84 7.24 -15.29
N GLN A 375 11.83 6.46 -15.73
CA GLN A 375 12.65 6.81 -16.90
C GLN A 375 11.81 6.93 -18.18
N LYS A 376 10.85 6.02 -18.39
CA LYS A 376 9.92 6.08 -19.54
C LYS A 376 9.03 7.33 -19.50
N SER A 377 8.51 7.69 -18.34
CA SER A 377 7.67 8.87 -18.17
C SER A 377 8.42 10.16 -18.48
N GLU A 378 9.65 10.32 -17.97
CA GLU A 378 10.45 11.51 -18.24
C GLU A 378 10.89 11.62 -19.70
N ASN A 379 11.29 10.50 -20.32
CA ASN A 379 11.61 10.50 -21.75
C ASN A 379 10.41 10.92 -22.62
N MET A 380 9.18 10.60 -22.21
CA MET A 380 7.95 11.04 -22.90
C MET A 380 7.67 12.53 -22.70
N GLU A 381 8.00 13.12 -21.56
CA GLU A 381 7.86 14.56 -21.29
C GLU A 381 8.85 15.39 -22.12
N TYR A 382 10.10 14.89 -22.28
CA TYR A 382 11.11 15.56 -23.12
C TYR A 382 10.83 15.47 -24.63
N ALA A 383 10.05 14.48 -25.07
CA ALA A 383 9.70 14.27 -26.48
C ALA A 383 8.48 15.08 -26.95
N ARG A 384 7.82 15.80 -26.08
CA ARG A 384 6.68 16.70 -26.36
C ARG A 384 7.11 18.16 -26.40
#